data_0851096539cdec7cc5673783cee66b0b
#
_entry.id   0851096539cdec7cc5673783cee66b0b
#
_cell.length_a   1.000
_cell.length_b   1.000
_cell.length_c   1.000
_cell.angle_alpha   90.00
_cell.angle_beta   90.00
_cell.angle_gamma   90.00
#
_symmetry.space_group_name_H-M   'P 1'
#
loop_
_entity.id
_entity.type
_entity.pdbx_description
1 polymer ?
#
loop_
_entity_poly.entity_id
_entity_poly.type
_entity_poly.pdbx_seq_one_letter_code
_entity_poly.pdbx_strand_id
1 'polypeptide(L)'
;METKHAPHLAAGSARRFKGWMVCGAALLSFAAGALLTARLMHVKQVRADNNRVFELMVYHTLPGKVPELVSIFRDVAKLQAKYDLNVLGYWVPNEDPAWANTFIYIVAHPSREAAQKNWNAMHADPAFPEQRKQAAPLIEKDDQGYRVDEVYMRPTDFSALK
;
A
#
# COMPACT_ATOMS: atom_id res chain seq x y z
N MET A 1 46.37 -46.14 73.09
CA MET A 1 46.14 -44.73 73.44
C MET A 1 45.31 -44.11 72.30
N GLU A 2 44.07 -44.17 72.49
CA GLU A 2 43.16 -43.03 72.84
C GLU A 2 43.29 -41.85 71.88
N THR A 3 42.36 -41.29 71.32
CA THR A 3 40.92 -41.11 71.57
C THR A 3 40.27 -40.53 70.28
N LYS A 4 39.08 -40.97 69.89
CA LYS A 4 37.78 -40.26 69.88
C LYS A 4 37.75 -38.90 69.26
N HIS A 5 37.02 -38.70 68.20
CA HIS A 5 35.65 -38.11 68.25
C HIS A 5 35.06 -37.96 66.85
N ALA A 6 33.86 -38.46 66.67
CA ALA A 6 32.87 -37.97 65.69
C ALA A 6 32.07 -36.80 66.32
N PRO A 7 31.01 -36.30 65.73
CA PRO A 7 30.54 -36.00 64.35
C PRO A 7 30.07 -34.56 64.24
N HIS A 8 29.73 -34.11 63.05
CA HIS A 8 28.72 -33.08 62.96
C HIS A 8 27.93 -33.13 61.65
N LEU A 9 26.68 -33.48 61.75
CA LEU A 9 25.60 -33.21 60.88
C LEU A 9 25.21 -31.68 60.93
N ALA A 10 25.03 -31.07 59.80
CA ALA A 10 24.09 -29.92 59.62
C ALA A 10 23.90 -29.76 58.10
N ALA A 11 22.85 -30.18 57.52
CA ALA A 11 21.59 -29.42 57.32
C ALA A 11 21.78 -28.14 56.48
N GLY A 12 21.27 -28.16 55.27
CA GLY A 12 21.26 -26.98 54.41
C GLY A 12 20.60 -27.20 53.05
N SER A 13 19.51 -27.96 53.04
CA SER A 13 18.61 -28.01 51.89
C SER A 13 17.55 -26.90 52.03
N ALA A 14 17.69 -25.81 51.33
CA ALA A 14 16.59 -24.88 51.11
C ALA A 14 16.95 -23.72 50.14
N ARG A 15 17.42 -24.00 48.91
CA ARG A 15 17.54 -22.89 47.91
C ARG A 15 17.22 -23.30 46.46
N ARG A 16 16.42 -24.32 46.25
CA ARG A 16 16.10 -24.76 44.89
C ARG A 16 14.69 -24.41 44.39
N PHE A 17 13.85 -23.74 45.18
CA PHE A 17 12.44 -23.52 44.80
C PHE A 17 12.09 -22.08 44.34
N LYS A 18 13.01 -21.11 44.45
CA LYS A 18 12.72 -19.75 44.02
C LYS A 18 13.05 -19.45 42.53
N GLY A 19 13.85 -20.26 41.86
CA GLY A 19 14.24 -20.03 40.48
C GLY A 19 13.15 -20.40 39.46
N TRP A 20 12.29 -21.34 39.77
CA TRP A 20 11.31 -21.85 38.77
C TRP A 20 10.07 -21.02 38.67
N MET A 21 9.65 -20.37 39.74
CA MET A 21 8.50 -19.45 39.69
C MET A 21 8.81 -18.16 38.90
N VAL A 22 10.03 -17.65 38.92
CA VAL A 22 10.43 -16.45 38.17
C VAL A 22 10.51 -16.73 36.69
N CYS A 23 10.98 -17.91 36.27
CA CYS A 23 11.03 -18.30 34.84
C CYS A 23 9.62 -18.51 34.26
N GLY A 24 8.69 -19.08 35.04
CA GLY A 24 7.31 -19.28 34.57
C GLY A 24 6.54 -17.97 34.35
N ALA A 25 6.72 -16.99 35.23
CA ALA A 25 6.08 -15.66 35.10
C ALA A 25 6.64 -14.87 33.91
N ALA A 26 7.96 -14.97 33.64
CA ALA A 26 8.57 -14.29 32.49
C ALA A 26 8.12 -14.87 31.15
N LEU A 27 7.96 -16.20 31.04
CA LEU A 27 7.48 -16.86 29.83
C LEU A 27 6.02 -16.56 29.54
N LEU A 28 5.15 -16.48 30.56
CA LEU A 28 3.73 -16.10 30.40
C LEU A 28 3.59 -14.65 29.97
N SER A 29 4.42 -13.74 30.49
CA SER A 29 4.41 -12.33 30.09
C SER A 29 4.87 -12.14 28.64
N PHE A 30 5.82 -12.93 28.17
CA PHE A 30 6.31 -12.87 26.79
C PHE A 30 5.27 -13.41 25.79
N ALA A 31 4.59 -14.51 26.16
CA ALA A 31 3.51 -15.08 25.32
C ALA A 31 2.29 -14.13 25.24
N ALA A 32 1.90 -13.48 26.32
CA ALA A 32 0.82 -12.50 26.33
C ALA A 32 1.17 -11.25 25.50
N GLY A 33 2.42 -10.77 25.58
CA GLY A 33 2.92 -9.66 24.77
C GLY A 33 2.94 -9.97 23.28
N ALA A 34 3.38 -11.18 22.89
CA ALA A 34 3.42 -11.62 21.49
C ALA A 34 2.02 -11.76 20.88
N LEU A 35 1.06 -12.26 21.64
CA LEU A 35 -0.35 -12.37 21.19
C LEU A 35 -1.01 -11.01 21.05
N LEU A 36 -0.70 -10.03 21.91
CA LEU A 36 -1.24 -8.68 21.84
C LEU A 36 -0.68 -7.92 20.64
N THR A 37 0.62 -8.04 20.37
CA THR A 37 1.25 -7.42 19.20
C THR A 37 0.78 -8.03 17.89
N ALA A 38 0.57 -9.35 17.81
CA ALA A 38 0.01 -10.01 16.63
C ALA A 38 -1.43 -9.53 16.35
N ARG A 39 -2.26 -9.36 17.36
CA ARG A 39 -3.61 -8.80 17.20
C ARG A 39 -3.61 -7.33 16.75
N LEU A 40 -2.70 -6.51 17.29
CA LEU A 40 -2.59 -5.11 16.89
C LEU A 40 -2.07 -4.95 15.45
N MET A 41 -1.15 -5.81 15.02
CA MET A 41 -0.70 -5.83 13.61
C MET A 41 -1.82 -6.28 12.67
N HIS A 42 -2.59 -7.29 13.06
CA HIS A 42 -3.70 -7.79 12.24
C HIS A 42 -4.82 -6.73 12.10
N VAL A 43 -5.13 -5.99 13.17
CA VAL A 43 -6.11 -4.88 13.13
C VAL A 43 -5.64 -3.73 12.27
N LYS A 44 -4.32 -3.40 12.26
CA LYS A 44 -3.77 -2.37 11.35
C LYS A 44 -3.85 -2.79 9.89
N GLN A 45 -3.56 -4.05 9.58
CA GLN A 45 -3.60 -4.59 8.22
C GLN A 45 -5.04 -4.62 7.69
N VAL A 46 -5.99 -5.09 8.47
CA VAL A 46 -7.41 -5.11 8.11
C VAL A 46 -7.98 -3.69 7.91
N ARG A 47 -7.55 -2.70 8.72
CA ARG A 47 -7.96 -1.30 8.50
C ARG A 47 -7.32 -0.67 7.27
N ALA A 48 -6.08 -0.99 6.95
CA ALA A 48 -5.41 -0.51 5.74
C ALA A 48 -6.10 -1.05 4.47
N ASP A 49 -6.49 -2.33 4.47
CA ASP A 49 -7.18 -2.94 3.34
C ASP A 49 -8.60 -2.37 3.12
N ASN A 50 -9.31 -1.99 4.18
CA ASN A 50 -10.66 -1.38 4.06
C ASN A 50 -10.66 0.06 3.53
N ASN A 51 -9.52 0.76 3.53
CA ASN A 51 -9.40 2.14 3.05
C ASN A 51 -8.82 2.24 1.63
N ARG A 52 -8.36 1.12 1.06
CA ARG A 52 -7.81 1.12 -0.30
C ARG A 52 -8.87 1.54 -1.30
N VAL A 53 -8.49 2.42 -2.21
CA VAL A 53 -9.32 2.86 -3.32
C VAL A 53 -8.57 2.68 -4.64
N PHE A 54 -9.32 2.42 -5.69
CA PHE A 54 -8.82 2.35 -7.05
C PHE A 54 -9.35 3.54 -7.82
N GLU A 55 -8.51 4.15 -8.63
CA GLU A 55 -8.86 5.29 -9.46
C GLU A 55 -8.75 4.86 -10.92
N LEU A 56 -9.89 4.85 -11.60
CA LEU A 56 -9.98 4.64 -13.04
C LEU A 56 -9.85 5.99 -13.73
N MET A 57 -8.92 6.05 -14.70
CA MET A 57 -8.72 7.21 -15.55
C MET A 57 -8.98 6.82 -17.00
N VAL A 58 -9.89 7.52 -17.65
CA VAL A 58 -10.21 7.34 -19.08
C VAL A 58 -9.97 8.64 -19.81
N TYR A 59 -8.97 8.67 -20.66
CA TYR A 59 -8.64 9.79 -21.52
C TYR A 59 -9.34 9.62 -22.87
N HIS A 60 -10.15 10.58 -23.28
CA HIS A 60 -10.74 10.62 -24.61
C HIS A 60 -9.88 11.50 -25.52
N THR A 61 -9.28 10.89 -26.54
CA THR A 61 -8.40 11.60 -27.46
C THR A 61 -9.13 12.03 -28.72
N LEU A 62 -8.61 13.04 -29.39
CA LEU A 62 -8.98 13.32 -30.77
C LEU A 62 -8.72 12.07 -31.64
N PRO A 63 -9.46 11.88 -32.75
CA PRO A 63 -9.34 10.72 -33.62
C PRO A 63 -7.89 10.46 -34.05
N GLY A 64 -7.42 9.22 -33.80
CA GLY A 64 -6.07 8.76 -34.17
C GLY A 64 -4.93 9.26 -33.26
N LYS A 65 -5.22 9.95 -32.14
CA LYS A 65 -4.22 10.54 -31.24
C LYS A 65 -3.79 9.64 -30.10
N VAL A 66 -4.39 8.46 -29.93
CA VAL A 66 -4.03 7.51 -28.87
C VAL A 66 -2.54 7.11 -28.92
N PRO A 67 -1.92 6.76 -30.06
CA PRO A 67 -0.52 6.37 -30.10
C PRO A 67 0.43 7.49 -29.63
N GLU A 68 0.11 8.73 -29.96
CA GLU A 68 0.89 9.91 -29.57
C GLU A 68 0.77 10.13 -28.06
N LEU A 69 -0.45 10.05 -27.51
CA LEU A 69 -0.68 10.14 -26.06
C LEU A 69 0.05 9.02 -25.30
N VAL A 70 -0.02 7.77 -25.77
CA VAL A 70 0.69 6.63 -25.18
C VAL A 70 2.21 6.89 -25.15
N SER A 71 2.78 7.52 -26.18
CA SER A 71 4.20 7.87 -26.20
C SER A 71 4.57 8.85 -25.06
N ILE A 72 3.75 9.88 -24.83
CA ILE A 72 3.95 10.85 -23.75
C ILE A 72 3.80 10.14 -22.39
N PHE A 73 2.84 9.25 -22.25
CA PHE A 73 2.59 8.52 -21.00
C PHE A 73 3.73 7.58 -20.58
N ARG A 74 4.67 7.24 -21.46
CA ARG A 74 5.90 6.52 -21.06
C ARG A 74 6.74 7.32 -20.08
N ASP A 75 6.77 8.64 -20.22
CA ASP A 75 7.48 9.53 -19.29
C ASP A 75 6.60 9.90 -18.09
N VAL A 76 5.30 10.11 -18.31
CA VAL A 76 4.33 10.29 -17.21
C VAL A 76 4.35 9.09 -16.26
N ALA A 77 4.45 7.86 -16.74
CA ALA A 77 4.53 6.66 -15.92
C ALA A 77 5.75 6.64 -14.98
N LYS A 78 6.91 7.15 -15.43
CA LYS A 78 8.09 7.31 -14.59
C LYS A 78 7.85 8.32 -13.48
N LEU A 79 7.14 9.40 -13.80
CA LEU A 79 6.78 10.43 -12.84
C LEU A 79 5.74 9.91 -11.84
N GLN A 80 4.74 9.16 -12.27
CA GLN A 80 3.77 8.50 -11.41
C GLN A 80 4.46 7.56 -10.40
N ALA A 81 5.40 6.74 -10.86
CA ALA A 81 6.18 5.84 -10.00
C ALA A 81 7.03 6.61 -8.97
N LYS A 82 7.60 7.77 -9.35
CA LYS A 82 8.38 8.65 -8.44
C LYS A 82 7.55 9.16 -7.26
N TYR A 83 6.24 9.33 -7.45
CA TYR A 83 5.32 9.87 -6.44
C TYR A 83 4.37 8.82 -5.86
N ASP A 84 4.77 7.55 -5.83
CA ASP A 84 4.01 6.44 -5.24
C ASP A 84 2.58 6.29 -5.79
N LEU A 85 2.36 6.69 -7.04
CA LEU A 85 1.14 6.40 -7.78
C LEU A 85 1.25 4.98 -8.34
N ASN A 86 0.71 4.01 -7.62
CA ASN A 86 0.79 2.59 -7.96
C ASN A 86 -0.15 2.25 -9.12
N VAL A 87 0.30 2.47 -10.35
CA VAL A 87 -0.48 2.13 -11.55
C VAL A 87 -0.49 0.63 -11.79
N LEU A 88 -1.67 0.03 -11.82
CA LEU A 88 -1.86 -1.40 -12.05
C LEU A 88 -1.64 -1.78 -13.52
N GLY A 89 -1.87 -0.87 -14.45
CA GLY A 89 -1.67 -1.07 -15.87
C GLY A 89 -2.22 0.07 -16.71
N TYR A 90 -1.88 0.04 -17.99
CA TYR A 90 -2.34 0.96 -19.02
C TYR A 90 -2.92 0.15 -20.17
N TRP A 91 -4.07 0.58 -20.69
CA TRP A 91 -4.80 -0.14 -21.74
C TRP A 91 -5.23 0.80 -22.86
N VAL A 92 -5.22 0.25 -24.08
CA VAL A 92 -5.85 0.85 -25.25
C VAL A 92 -6.88 -0.16 -25.74
N PRO A 93 -8.18 0.18 -25.77
CA PRO A 93 -9.20 -0.68 -26.36
C PRO A 93 -8.90 -0.95 -27.84
N ASN A 94 -9.13 -2.19 -28.30
CA ASN A 94 -8.75 -2.61 -29.63
C ASN A 94 -9.88 -3.17 -30.50
N GLU A 95 -11.06 -3.43 -29.95
CA GLU A 95 -12.16 -4.12 -30.65
C GLU A 95 -13.41 -3.27 -30.84
N ASP A 96 -13.78 -2.47 -29.85
CA ASP A 96 -15.01 -1.67 -29.86
C ASP A 96 -14.74 -0.27 -30.45
N PRO A 97 -15.36 0.08 -31.59
CA PRO A 97 -15.21 1.41 -32.21
C PRO A 97 -15.61 2.56 -31.29
N ALA A 98 -16.54 2.35 -30.37
CA ALA A 98 -16.95 3.38 -29.41
C ALA A 98 -15.83 3.78 -28.44
N TRP A 99 -14.82 2.91 -28.26
CA TRP A 99 -13.67 3.13 -27.40
C TRP A 99 -12.35 3.34 -28.18
N ALA A 100 -12.40 3.40 -29.52
CA ALA A 100 -11.22 3.45 -30.37
C ALA A 100 -10.26 4.62 -30.06
N ASN A 101 -10.77 5.73 -29.53
CA ASN A 101 -10.00 6.93 -29.22
C ASN A 101 -9.83 7.12 -27.71
N THR A 102 -9.74 6.03 -26.94
CA THR A 102 -9.55 6.10 -25.50
C THR A 102 -8.24 5.49 -25.06
N PHE A 103 -7.70 6.05 -23.97
CA PHE A 103 -6.55 5.50 -23.25
C PHE A 103 -6.92 5.41 -21.78
N ILE A 104 -6.70 4.23 -21.18
CA ILE A 104 -7.23 3.89 -19.87
C ILE A 104 -6.07 3.48 -18.97
N TYR A 105 -6.11 3.89 -17.70
CA TYR A 105 -5.27 3.28 -16.66
C TYR A 105 -5.96 3.26 -15.30
N ILE A 106 -5.48 2.41 -14.41
CA ILE A 106 -6.00 2.27 -13.05
C ILE A 106 -4.86 2.46 -12.07
N VAL A 107 -5.08 3.31 -11.07
CA VAL A 107 -4.16 3.54 -9.95
C VAL A 107 -4.74 2.92 -8.69
N ALA A 108 -3.92 2.20 -7.93
CA ALA A 108 -4.29 1.69 -6.61
C ALA A 108 -3.69 2.59 -5.52
N HIS A 109 -4.54 3.11 -4.64
CA HIS A 109 -4.12 3.99 -3.55
C HIS A 109 -4.38 3.33 -2.19
N PRO A 110 -3.51 3.55 -1.19
CA PRO A 110 -3.78 3.09 0.19
C PRO A 110 -5.02 3.72 0.81
N SER A 111 -5.36 4.95 0.41
CA SER A 111 -6.58 5.67 0.82
C SER A 111 -6.84 6.84 -0.12
N ARG A 112 -8.00 7.49 0.03
CA ARG A 112 -8.36 8.70 -0.73
C ARG A 112 -7.44 9.88 -0.39
N GLU A 113 -7.01 10.01 0.86
CA GLU A 113 -6.08 11.03 1.32
C GLU A 113 -4.67 10.81 0.73
N ALA A 114 -4.23 9.54 0.65
CA ALA A 114 -2.97 9.20 0.00
C ALA A 114 -3.00 9.53 -1.50
N ALA A 115 -4.09 9.25 -2.20
CA ALA A 115 -4.30 9.62 -3.59
C ALA A 115 -4.11 11.14 -3.79
N GLN A 116 -4.85 11.94 -3.03
CA GLN A 116 -4.77 13.40 -3.09
C GLN A 116 -3.35 13.92 -2.84
N LYS A 117 -2.67 13.40 -1.80
CA LYS A 117 -1.30 13.78 -1.47
C LYS A 117 -0.33 13.47 -2.62
N ASN A 118 -0.40 12.26 -3.17
CA ASN A 118 0.54 11.80 -4.18
C ASN A 118 0.31 12.53 -5.53
N TRP A 119 -0.95 12.74 -5.93
CA TRP A 119 -1.28 13.56 -7.08
C TRP A 119 -0.80 15.01 -6.94
N ASN A 120 -1.03 15.66 -5.79
CA ASN A 120 -0.55 17.01 -5.55
C ASN A 120 0.98 17.10 -5.64
N ALA A 121 1.69 16.10 -5.10
CA ALA A 121 3.15 16.05 -5.18
C ALA A 121 3.65 15.86 -6.61
N MET A 122 3.01 14.99 -7.40
CA MET A 122 3.33 14.81 -8.82
C MET A 122 3.06 16.08 -9.64
N HIS A 123 1.92 16.74 -9.40
CA HIS A 123 1.56 17.96 -10.13
C HIS A 123 2.49 19.13 -9.81
N ALA A 124 3.15 19.12 -8.66
CA ALA A 124 4.15 20.11 -8.26
C ALA A 124 5.56 19.82 -8.82
N ASP A 125 5.77 18.66 -9.46
CA ASP A 125 7.06 18.33 -10.08
C ASP A 125 7.35 19.25 -11.27
N PRO A 126 8.57 19.81 -11.39
CA PRO A 126 8.94 20.69 -12.50
C PRO A 126 8.79 20.07 -13.90
N ALA A 127 8.82 18.75 -14.03
CA ALA A 127 8.64 18.07 -15.31
C ALA A 127 7.16 17.95 -15.73
N PHE A 128 6.22 18.00 -14.79
CA PHE A 128 4.79 17.77 -15.07
C PHE A 128 4.16 18.81 -16.04
N PRO A 129 4.42 20.12 -15.92
CA PRO A 129 3.85 21.12 -16.84
C PRO A 129 4.18 20.86 -18.31
N GLU A 130 5.38 20.40 -18.62
CA GLU A 130 5.79 20.12 -20.00
C GLU A 130 5.05 18.89 -20.56
N GLN A 131 4.95 17.81 -19.77
CA GLN A 131 4.17 16.63 -20.14
C GLN A 131 2.70 16.95 -20.38
N ARG A 132 2.11 17.75 -19.47
CA ARG A 132 0.72 18.22 -19.62
C ARG A 132 0.53 19.07 -20.88
N LYS A 133 1.48 19.97 -21.18
CA LYS A 133 1.45 20.82 -22.38
C LYS A 133 1.48 19.99 -23.65
N GLN A 134 2.26 18.91 -23.70
CA GLN A 134 2.32 17.99 -24.84
C GLN A 134 1.05 17.15 -24.97
N ALA A 135 0.47 16.66 -23.87
CA ALA A 135 -0.72 15.82 -23.88
C ALA A 135 -2.01 16.60 -24.17
N ALA A 136 -2.12 17.83 -23.67
CA ALA A 136 -3.33 18.63 -23.73
C ALA A 136 -3.96 18.81 -25.14
N PRO A 137 -3.19 19.05 -26.23
CA PRO A 137 -3.76 19.20 -27.58
C PRO A 137 -4.27 17.90 -28.19
N LEU A 138 -3.97 16.74 -27.57
CA LEU A 138 -4.38 15.41 -28.04
C LEU A 138 -5.72 14.96 -27.47
N ILE A 139 -6.20 15.62 -26.42
CA ILE A 139 -7.37 15.23 -25.64
C ILE A 139 -8.58 16.02 -26.14
N GLU A 140 -9.72 15.34 -26.32
CA GLU A 140 -10.99 15.99 -26.59
C GLU A 140 -11.36 17.00 -25.49
N LYS A 141 -12.14 18.00 -25.86
CA LYS A 141 -12.69 18.98 -24.94
C LYS A 141 -14.19 18.98 -25.00
N ASP A 142 -14.81 19.18 -23.87
CA ASP A 142 -16.21 19.44 -23.70
C ASP A 142 -16.43 20.76 -22.94
N ASP A 143 -17.67 21.02 -22.51
CA ASP A 143 -18.05 22.23 -21.78
C ASP A 143 -17.35 22.36 -20.40
N GLN A 144 -16.81 21.26 -19.86
CA GLN A 144 -16.11 21.20 -18.57
C GLN A 144 -14.57 21.26 -18.72
N GLY A 145 -14.06 21.17 -19.95
CA GLY A 145 -12.63 21.22 -20.24
C GLY A 145 -12.11 20.02 -20.99
N TYR A 146 -10.95 19.45 -20.56
CA TYR A 146 -10.42 18.22 -21.15
C TYR A 146 -11.27 17.02 -20.74
N ARG A 147 -11.67 16.20 -21.70
CA ARG A 147 -12.48 15.01 -21.48
C ARG A 147 -11.64 13.87 -20.92
N VAL A 148 -11.55 13.85 -19.60
CA VAL A 148 -10.88 12.81 -18.81
C VAL A 148 -11.83 12.38 -17.71
N ASP A 149 -12.31 11.14 -17.78
CA ASP A 149 -13.15 10.60 -16.73
C ASP A 149 -12.27 10.08 -15.59
N GLU A 150 -12.55 10.52 -14.37
CA GLU A 150 -11.90 10.10 -13.13
C GLU A 150 -12.95 9.46 -12.23
N VAL A 151 -12.76 8.17 -11.93
CA VAL A 151 -13.72 7.41 -11.12
C VAL A 151 -13.01 6.69 -9.97
N TYR A 152 -13.35 7.09 -8.74
CA TYR A 152 -12.87 6.37 -7.55
C TYR A 152 -13.77 5.20 -7.22
N MET A 153 -13.16 4.03 -7.05
CA MET A 153 -13.82 2.74 -6.82
C MET A 153 -13.34 2.11 -5.53
N ARG A 154 -14.23 1.39 -4.85
CA ARG A 154 -13.86 0.49 -3.75
C ARG A 154 -13.99 -0.95 -4.23
N PRO A 155 -13.06 -1.85 -3.84
CA PRO A 155 -13.20 -3.25 -4.17
C PRO A 155 -14.42 -3.84 -3.46
N THR A 156 -15.10 -4.76 -4.12
CA THR A 156 -16.14 -5.59 -3.50
C THR A 156 -15.51 -6.65 -2.59
N ASP A 157 -16.32 -7.28 -1.75
CA ASP A 157 -15.87 -8.37 -0.86
C ASP A 157 -15.33 -9.60 -1.62
N PHE A 158 -15.79 -9.83 -2.83
CA PHE A 158 -15.33 -10.90 -3.74
C PHE A 158 -14.28 -10.45 -4.77
N SER A 159 -13.82 -9.19 -4.75
CA SER A 159 -12.75 -8.73 -5.65
C SER A 159 -11.42 -9.42 -5.32
N ALA A 160 -10.70 -9.85 -6.36
CA ALA A 160 -9.34 -10.39 -6.22
C ALA A 160 -8.31 -9.30 -5.85
N LEU A 161 -8.56 -8.06 -6.27
CA LEU A 161 -7.78 -6.89 -5.89
C LEU A 161 -8.44 -6.21 -4.70
N LYS A 162 -7.68 -6.07 -3.61
CA LYS A 162 -8.10 -5.42 -2.36
C LYS A 162 -7.24 -4.21 -2.07
#